data_622d03047f994461d1d83b778227c52b
#
_entry.id   622d03047f994461d1d83b778227c52b
#
_cell.length_a   1.000
_cell.length_b   1.000
_cell.length_c   1.000
_cell.angle_alpha   90.00
_cell.angle_beta   90.00
_cell.angle_gamma   90.00
#
_symmetry.space_group_name_H-M   'P 1'
#
loop_
_entity.id
_entity.type
_entity.pdbx_description
1 polymer ?
#
loop_
_entity_poly.entity_id
_entity_poly.type
_entity_poly.pdbx_seq_one_letter_code
_entity_poly.pdbx_strand_id
1 'polypeptide(L)'
;MSRVAYLETNVLYCDDNLRRLSEFPADCVDLIYLDPPFFSNRSYEVIWGDEAEVRSFEDRWEGGIHLYVAWMRERMIELHRILKPTGSIYLHCDWHASHYLKQMMDEVFGDNHFQNEIVWYYRGAGISPRRWGRRHDTIFFYTKGNDWYFNPDEVRDEYAPATVERFKHHVGNVRKAGDFGAQALNPKGKHPDDVWAISIVAPSAKARLGYPTQKPEELLRRVILASSKPNDVVLDPFAGCGTTLVVAEQLKRQWIGIDISPTAVALMKQRMARVGATNVTLVGMPVTEDQLRALKPFEFQNWVIGRMHGTHSPKKSWDMGIDGFSFMYHEPIQVKQSSSVGRNVVDNFETAMERVDRKRGYIVAFSFTRGAHEEAARVKAAKGLEIDLIEVSRLLADTSHLVTPDQTLFGDAPLVEPRPRDARPSVEDLIQSETGREVS
;
A
#
# COMPACT_ATOMS: atom_id res chain seq x y z
N MET A 1 -26.58 -28.84 -13.61
CA MET A 1 -26.72 -27.38 -13.74
C MET A 1 -25.48 -26.79 -13.10
N SER A 2 -24.50 -26.33 -13.89
CA SER A 2 -23.34 -25.61 -13.39
C SER A 2 -23.83 -24.30 -12.75
N ARG A 3 -23.55 -24.09 -11.46
CA ARG A 3 -23.71 -22.78 -10.84
C ARG A 3 -22.91 -21.80 -11.68
N VAL A 4 -23.56 -20.84 -12.30
CA VAL A 4 -22.90 -19.66 -12.87
C VAL A 4 -22.19 -19.02 -11.68
N ALA A 5 -20.88 -19.09 -11.65
CA ALA A 5 -20.09 -18.45 -10.60
C ALA A 5 -20.32 -16.95 -10.72
N TYR A 6 -20.97 -16.34 -9.76
CA TYR A 6 -21.19 -14.89 -9.70
C TYR A 6 -19.96 -14.24 -9.07
N LEU A 7 -19.40 -13.24 -9.71
CA LEU A 7 -18.30 -12.44 -9.13
C LEU A 7 -18.89 -11.46 -8.11
N GLU A 8 -18.54 -11.63 -6.86
CA GLU A 8 -18.84 -10.65 -5.82
C GLU A 8 -17.86 -9.48 -5.91
N THR A 9 -18.38 -8.26 -5.87
CA THR A 9 -17.61 -7.01 -5.94
C THR A 9 -17.70 -6.23 -4.64
N ASN A 10 -16.85 -5.23 -4.47
CA ASN A 10 -16.66 -4.46 -3.24
C ASN A 10 -16.18 -5.36 -2.09
N VAL A 11 -15.27 -6.27 -2.42
CA VAL A 11 -14.73 -7.29 -1.53
C VAL A 11 -13.24 -7.10 -1.32
N LEU A 12 -12.81 -7.26 -0.07
CA LEU A 12 -11.42 -7.35 0.35
C LEU A 12 -11.11 -8.80 0.73
N TYR A 13 -10.20 -9.42 0.02
CA TYR A 13 -9.74 -10.77 0.32
C TYR A 13 -8.40 -10.75 1.06
N CYS A 14 -8.35 -11.37 2.23
CA CYS A 14 -7.11 -11.69 2.95
C CYS A 14 -6.67 -13.10 2.55
N ASP A 15 -5.89 -13.21 1.47
CA ASP A 15 -5.61 -14.52 0.86
C ASP A 15 -4.41 -14.45 -0.11
N ASP A 16 -3.86 -15.65 -0.47
CA ASP A 16 -2.99 -15.74 -1.65
C ASP A 16 -3.80 -15.43 -2.92
N ASN A 17 -3.30 -14.51 -3.71
CA ASN A 17 -4.03 -14.07 -4.89
C ASN A 17 -4.18 -15.15 -5.97
N LEU A 18 -3.18 -16.02 -6.19
CA LEU A 18 -3.30 -17.10 -7.18
C LEU A 18 -4.44 -18.05 -6.83
N ARG A 19 -4.54 -18.44 -5.53
CA ARG A 19 -5.65 -19.26 -5.05
C ARG A 19 -6.99 -18.57 -5.27
N ARG A 20 -7.10 -17.31 -4.92
CA ARG A 20 -8.35 -16.54 -5.05
C ARG A 20 -8.74 -16.31 -6.50
N LEU A 21 -7.78 -15.95 -7.36
CA LEU A 21 -8.03 -15.72 -8.78
C LEU A 21 -8.56 -16.97 -9.48
N SER A 22 -8.09 -18.18 -9.10
CA SER A 22 -8.55 -19.44 -9.70
C SER A 22 -10.04 -19.72 -9.43
N GLU A 23 -10.64 -19.11 -8.42
CA GLU A 23 -12.06 -19.25 -8.08
C GLU A 23 -12.97 -18.26 -8.85
N PHE A 24 -12.39 -17.21 -9.47
CA PHE A 24 -13.16 -16.23 -10.21
C PHE A 24 -13.61 -16.76 -11.58
N PRO A 25 -14.79 -16.34 -12.07
CA PRO A 25 -15.21 -16.65 -13.43
C PRO A 25 -14.23 -16.10 -14.47
N ALA A 26 -14.19 -16.68 -15.67
CA ALA A 26 -13.51 -16.07 -16.80
C ALA A 26 -14.26 -14.79 -17.25
N ASP A 27 -13.54 -13.86 -17.88
CA ASP A 27 -14.11 -12.68 -18.55
C ASP A 27 -15.00 -11.81 -17.63
N CYS A 28 -14.60 -11.61 -16.39
CA CYS A 28 -15.43 -10.94 -15.38
C CYS A 28 -14.89 -9.58 -14.89
N VAL A 29 -13.63 -9.23 -15.17
CA VAL A 29 -12.96 -8.00 -14.73
C VAL A 29 -12.72 -7.07 -15.92
N ASP A 30 -12.99 -5.77 -15.75
CA ASP A 30 -12.80 -4.75 -16.81
C ASP A 30 -11.39 -4.17 -16.79
N LEU A 31 -10.84 -3.90 -15.60
CA LEU A 31 -9.53 -3.29 -15.42
C LEU A 31 -8.76 -3.98 -14.31
N ILE A 32 -7.52 -4.31 -14.58
CA ILE A 32 -6.57 -4.81 -13.58
C ILE A 32 -5.42 -3.82 -13.46
N TYR A 33 -5.13 -3.38 -12.25
CA TYR A 33 -3.88 -2.71 -11.91
C TYR A 33 -3.18 -3.53 -10.84
N LEU A 34 -1.89 -3.76 -11.02
CA LEU A 34 -1.12 -4.51 -10.03
C LEU A 34 0.27 -3.91 -9.83
N ASP A 35 0.65 -3.89 -8.56
CA ASP A 35 1.94 -3.42 -8.05
C ASP A 35 2.57 -4.52 -7.18
N PRO A 36 3.07 -5.60 -7.81
CA PRO A 36 3.61 -6.74 -7.10
C PRO A 36 4.89 -6.36 -6.33
N PRO A 37 5.35 -7.19 -5.39
CA PRO A 37 6.66 -7.01 -4.79
C PRO A 37 7.73 -6.90 -5.85
N PHE A 38 8.53 -5.83 -5.80
CA PHE A 38 9.62 -5.66 -6.74
C PHE A 38 10.79 -6.59 -6.36
N PHE A 39 11.36 -7.25 -7.32
CA PHE A 39 12.59 -8.05 -7.16
C PHE A 39 13.79 -7.13 -6.89
N SER A 40 13.76 -6.38 -5.80
CA SER A 40 14.75 -5.30 -5.57
C SER A 40 15.94 -5.71 -4.72
N ASN A 41 15.96 -6.90 -4.10
CA ASN A 41 16.95 -7.35 -3.12
C ASN A 41 17.30 -6.27 -2.06
N ARG A 42 16.43 -5.31 -1.87
CA ARG A 42 16.56 -4.30 -0.82
C ARG A 42 15.71 -4.75 0.36
N SER A 43 16.31 -4.69 1.52
CA SER A 43 15.55 -4.56 2.74
C SER A 43 14.68 -3.31 2.59
N TYR A 44 13.44 -3.44 2.12
CA TYR A 44 12.48 -2.39 2.35
C TYR A 44 12.31 -2.36 3.85
N GLU A 45 12.85 -1.33 4.47
CA GLU A 45 12.46 -0.96 5.82
C GLU A 45 10.99 -0.55 5.74
N VAL A 46 10.13 -1.53 5.81
CA VAL A 46 8.71 -1.31 5.99
C VAL A 46 8.60 -0.63 7.35
N ILE A 47 8.04 0.56 7.43
CA ILE A 47 7.85 1.27 8.71
C ILE A 47 7.00 0.44 9.67
N TRP A 48 6.36 -0.61 9.17
CA TRP A 48 5.50 -1.57 9.87
C TRP A 48 6.04 -3.01 9.83
N GLY A 49 7.16 -3.26 9.13
CA GLY A 49 7.68 -4.58 8.88
C GLY A 49 9.04 -4.80 9.51
N ASP A 50 9.18 -5.88 10.25
CA ASP A 50 10.45 -6.39 10.71
C ASP A 50 11.19 -7.14 9.59
N GLU A 51 12.49 -7.41 9.84
CA GLU A 51 13.34 -8.27 9.02
C GLU A 51 12.65 -9.59 8.59
N ALA A 52 11.62 -10.03 9.34
CA ALA A 52 10.87 -11.24 9.02
C ALA A 52 10.02 -11.14 7.74
N GLU A 53 9.44 -9.97 7.44
CA GLU A 53 8.71 -9.77 6.19
C GLU A 53 9.70 -9.62 5.03
N VAL A 54 10.79 -8.90 5.25
CA VAL A 54 11.92 -8.82 4.31
C VAL A 54 12.50 -10.20 4.03
N ARG A 55 12.80 -11.00 5.06
CA ARG A 55 13.29 -12.39 4.92
C ARG A 55 12.29 -13.28 4.19
N SER A 56 10.99 -13.06 4.36
CA SER A 56 9.99 -13.87 3.67
C SER A 56 9.93 -13.60 2.17
N PHE A 57 10.28 -12.40 1.71
CA PHE A 57 10.45 -12.09 0.30
C PHE A 57 11.81 -12.58 -0.22
N GLU A 58 12.88 -12.42 0.55
CA GLU A 58 14.20 -12.98 0.23
C GLU A 58 14.16 -14.50 0.12
N ASP A 59 13.54 -15.19 1.07
CA ASP A 59 13.38 -16.65 1.04
C ASP A 59 12.57 -17.15 -0.18
N ARG A 60 11.65 -16.35 -0.70
CA ARG A 60 10.91 -16.68 -1.94
C ARG A 60 11.75 -16.53 -3.21
N TRP A 61 12.78 -15.70 -3.19
CA TRP A 61 13.60 -15.38 -4.35
C TRP A 61 14.99 -16.00 -4.34
N GLU A 62 15.26 -16.98 -3.49
CA GLU A 62 16.54 -17.71 -3.49
C GLU A 62 16.91 -18.29 -4.87
N GLY A 63 15.93 -18.60 -5.72
CA GLY A 63 16.10 -18.99 -7.13
C GLY A 63 16.37 -17.83 -8.09
N GLY A 64 16.49 -16.59 -7.61
CA GLY A 64 16.76 -15.40 -8.41
C GLY A 64 15.59 -14.95 -9.29
N ILE A 65 15.90 -14.13 -10.31
CA ILE A 65 14.89 -13.49 -11.17
C ILE A 65 13.99 -14.50 -11.90
N HIS A 66 14.51 -15.67 -12.25
CA HIS A 66 13.73 -16.68 -12.97
C HIS A 66 12.63 -17.28 -12.10
N LEU A 67 12.88 -17.48 -10.80
CA LEU A 67 11.84 -17.93 -9.87
C LEU A 67 10.74 -16.86 -9.70
N TYR A 68 11.14 -15.59 -9.58
CA TYR A 68 10.19 -14.48 -9.53
C TYR A 68 9.31 -14.41 -10.79
N VAL A 69 9.91 -14.51 -11.96
CA VAL A 69 9.17 -14.50 -13.24
C VAL A 69 8.22 -15.69 -13.36
N ALA A 70 8.65 -16.89 -12.93
CA ALA A 70 7.78 -18.06 -12.91
C ALA A 70 6.58 -17.88 -11.99
N TRP A 71 6.80 -17.34 -10.77
CA TRP A 71 5.77 -17.02 -9.80
C TRP A 71 4.78 -15.97 -10.32
N MET A 72 5.26 -14.93 -11.01
CA MET A 72 4.42 -13.92 -11.65
C MET A 72 3.64 -14.51 -12.82
N ARG A 73 4.24 -15.39 -13.61
CA ARG A 73 3.60 -16.04 -14.78
C ARG A 73 2.32 -16.78 -14.41
N GLU A 74 2.33 -17.57 -13.34
CA GLU A 74 1.14 -18.29 -12.88
C GLU A 74 -0.03 -17.32 -12.60
N ARG A 75 0.26 -16.19 -11.98
CA ARG A 75 -0.71 -15.14 -11.70
C ARG A 75 -1.20 -14.44 -12.96
N MET A 76 -0.28 -14.14 -13.90
CA MET A 76 -0.65 -13.50 -15.16
C MET A 76 -1.56 -14.38 -16.03
N ILE A 77 -1.38 -15.70 -16.02
CA ILE A 77 -2.27 -16.64 -16.72
C ILE A 77 -3.69 -16.54 -16.15
N GLU A 78 -3.85 -16.53 -14.82
CA GLU A 78 -5.17 -16.37 -14.19
C GLU A 78 -5.75 -14.97 -14.42
N LEU A 79 -4.94 -13.92 -14.33
CA LEU A 79 -5.37 -12.54 -14.60
C LEU A 79 -5.82 -12.37 -16.06
N HIS A 80 -5.12 -12.98 -17.01
CA HIS A 80 -5.56 -13.02 -18.41
C HIS A 80 -6.90 -13.76 -18.57
N ARG A 81 -7.09 -14.91 -17.88
CA ARG A 81 -8.32 -15.69 -17.94
C ARG A 81 -9.54 -14.88 -17.47
N ILE A 82 -9.41 -14.16 -16.34
CA ILE A 82 -10.52 -13.41 -15.72
C ILE A 82 -10.76 -12.03 -16.35
N LEU A 83 -9.76 -11.46 -17.03
CA LEU A 83 -9.90 -10.20 -17.74
C LEU A 83 -10.88 -10.34 -18.90
N LYS A 84 -11.82 -9.39 -19.07
CA LYS A 84 -12.76 -9.36 -20.19
C LYS A 84 -12.02 -9.16 -21.52
N PRO A 85 -12.58 -9.61 -22.67
CA PRO A 85 -12.00 -9.35 -24.01
C PRO A 85 -11.78 -7.84 -24.30
N THR A 86 -12.59 -6.97 -23.69
CA THR A 86 -12.48 -5.50 -23.78
C THR A 86 -11.64 -4.89 -22.66
N GLY A 87 -11.08 -5.73 -21.78
CA GLY A 87 -10.40 -5.31 -20.56
C GLY A 87 -8.94 -4.95 -20.76
N SER A 88 -8.44 -4.18 -19.81
CA SER A 88 -7.07 -3.66 -19.76
C SER A 88 -6.34 -4.10 -18.49
N ILE A 89 -5.02 -4.31 -18.59
CA ILE A 89 -4.16 -4.64 -17.46
C ILE A 89 -2.92 -3.74 -17.43
N TYR A 90 -2.60 -3.24 -16.24
CA TYR A 90 -1.43 -2.40 -15.97
C TYR A 90 -0.54 -3.07 -14.93
N LEU A 91 0.66 -3.49 -15.36
CA LEU A 91 1.68 -4.09 -14.48
C LEU A 91 2.73 -3.05 -14.13
N HIS A 92 2.78 -2.65 -12.88
CA HIS A 92 3.78 -1.74 -12.35
C HIS A 92 5.01 -2.51 -11.87
N CYS A 93 6.19 -2.06 -12.26
CA CYS A 93 7.46 -2.66 -11.87
C CYS A 93 8.59 -1.61 -11.92
N ASP A 94 9.72 -1.96 -11.30
CA ASP A 94 10.93 -1.16 -11.40
C ASP A 94 11.97 -1.81 -12.34
N TRP A 95 13.10 -1.15 -12.49
CA TRP A 95 14.20 -1.56 -13.37
C TRP A 95 14.80 -2.94 -13.04
N HIS A 96 14.58 -3.50 -11.84
CA HIS A 96 15.15 -4.81 -11.47
C HIS A 96 14.50 -5.95 -12.26
N ALA A 97 13.21 -5.87 -12.53
CA ALA A 97 12.45 -6.94 -13.14
C ALA A 97 11.77 -6.55 -14.47
N SER A 98 11.68 -5.26 -14.83
CA SER A 98 10.86 -4.77 -15.95
C SER A 98 11.10 -5.53 -17.26
N HIS A 99 12.34 -5.72 -17.69
CA HIS A 99 12.63 -6.39 -18.97
C HIS A 99 12.20 -7.86 -18.98
N TYR A 100 12.34 -8.57 -17.86
CA TYR A 100 11.92 -9.97 -17.74
C TYR A 100 10.38 -10.08 -17.67
N LEU A 101 9.75 -9.15 -16.97
CA LEU A 101 8.30 -9.10 -16.89
C LEU A 101 7.67 -8.72 -18.23
N LYS A 102 8.30 -7.81 -19.02
CA LYS A 102 7.84 -7.49 -20.37
C LYS A 102 7.81 -8.72 -21.26
N GLN A 103 8.91 -9.50 -21.28
CA GLN A 103 8.96 -10.73 -22.05
C GLN A 103 7.89 -11.75 -21.60
N MET A 104 7.72 -11.92 -20.31
CA MET A 104 6.69 -12.82 -19.75
C MET A 104 5.27 -12.35 -20.11
N MET A 105 5.00 -11.03 -20.11
CA MET A 105 3.71 -10.47 -20.52
C MET A 105 3.44 -10.71 -22.01
N ASP A 106 4.45 -10.58 -22.89
CA ASP A 106 4.33 -10.90 -24.31
C ASP A 106 3.96 -12.37 -24.56
N GLU A 107 4.53 -13.29 -23.75
CA GLU A 107 4.21 -14.71 -23.84
C GLU A 107 2.80 -15.03 -23.35
N VAL A 108 2.24 -14.30 -22.39
CA VAL A 108 0.92 -14.58 -21.81
C VAL A 108 -0.19 -13.84 -22.57
N PHE A 109 0.00 -12.56 -22.90
CA PHE A 109 -1.01 -11.72 -23.55
C PHE A 109 -0.86 -11.64 -25.06
N GLY A 110 0.34 -11.93 -25.59
CA GLY A 110 0.71 -11.67 -26.99
C GLY A 110 1.34 -10.28 -27.16
N ASP A 111 2.39 -10.21 -27.95
CA ASP A 111 3.12 -8.96 -28.25
C ASP A 111 2.28 -7.91 -28.97
N ASN A 112 1.31 -8.35 -29.79
CA ASN A 112 0.35 -7.50 -30.48
C ASN A 112 -0.71 -6.86 -29.54
N HIS A 113 -0.82 -7.31 -28.30
CA HIS A 113 -1.70 -6.72 -27.29
C HIS A 113 -0.97 -5.75 -26.36
N PHE A 114 0.32 -5.56 -26.56
CA PHE A 114 1.09 -4.51 -25.89
C PHE A 114 0.71 -3.13 -26.41
N GLN A 115 0.28 -2.24 -25.53
CA GLN A 115 -0.16 -0.91 -25.89
C GLN A 115 0.92 0.14 -25.62
N ASN A 116 1.43 0.20 -24.38
CA ASN A 116 2.45 1.18 -23.97
C ASN A 116 3.38 0.64 -22.87
N GLU A 117 4.60 1.10 -22.92
CA GLU A 117 5.49 1.21 -21.76
C GLU A 117 5.34 2.62 -21.20
N ILE A 118 4.64 2.76 -20.08
CA ILE A 118 4.43 4.03 -19.40
C ILE A 118 5.58 4.26 -18.44
N VAL A 119 6.28 5.39 -18.60
CA VAL A 119 7.35 5.83 -17.71
C VAL A 119 6.76 6.76 -16.65
N TRP A 120 6.61 6.26 -15.41
CA TRP A 120 6.24 7.11 -14.30
C TRP A 120 7.49 7.77 -13.71
N TYR A 121 7.71 9.04 -14.09
CA TYR A 121 8.82 9.85 -13.62
C TYR A 121 8.46 10.58 -12.32
N TYR A 122 9.36 10.51 -11.35
CA TYR A 122 9.22 11.19 -10.07
C TYR A 122 10.52 11.83 -9.60
N ARG A 123 10.39 12.93 -8.84
CA ARG A 123 11.53 13.59 -8.20
C ARG A 123 11.85 12.87 -6.89
N GLY A 124 13.12 12.73 -6.56
CA GLY A 124 13.54 12.09 -5.32
C GLY A 124 14.98 12.46 -4.93
N ALA A 125 15.36 12.17 -3.70
CA ALA A 125 16.73 12.24 -3.23
C ALA A 125 17.54 11.04 -3.76
N GLY A 126 18.84 11.10 -3.67
CA GLY A 126 19.77 10.05 -4.08
C GLY A 126 20.59 10.45 -5.29
N ILE A 127 21.80 10.87 -5.00
CA ILE A 127 22.82 11.22 -5.98
C ILE A 127 23.86 10.11 -5.95
N SER A 128 24.29 9.64 -7.12
CA SER A 128 25.39 8.71 -7.25
C SER A 128 26.49 9.36 -8.11
N PRO A 129 27.75 9.34 -7.70
CA PRO A 129 28.83 9.89 -8.51
C PRO A 129 29.20 9.03 -9.72
N ARG A 130 28.67 7.80 -9.81
CA ARG A 130 29.07 6.80 -10.82
C ARG A 130 27.97 6.38 -11.77
N ARG A 131 26.73 6.90 -11.64
CA ARG A 131 25.59 6.56 -12.48
C ARG A 131 24.53 7.65 -12.45
N TRP A 132 23.67 7.64 -13.45
CA TRP A 132 22.47 8.47 -13.48
C TRP A 132 21.52 8.16 -12.31
N GLY A 133 20.85 9.18 -11.79
CA GLY A 133 19.83 9.01 -10.78
C GLY A 133 18.64 8.23 -11.35
N ARG A 134 18.23 7.15 -10.69
CA ARG A 134 17.02 6.40 -11.05
C ARG A 134 15.82 7.17 -10.55
N ARG A 135 14.97 7.61 -11.45
CA ARG A 135 13.88 8.56 -11.18
C ARG A 135 12.57 8.13 -11.83
N HIS A 136 12.43 6.87 -12.19
CA HIS A 136 11.19 6.36 -12.77
C HIS A 136 11.00 4.91 -12.42
N ASP A 137 9.72 4.51 -12.43
CA ASP A 137 9.26 3.14 -12.53
C ASP A 137 8.56 2.95 -13.87
N THR A 138 8.36 1.71 -14.27
CA THR A 138 7.73 1.32 -15.53
C THR A 138 6.36 0.71 -15.25
N ILE A 139 5.36 1.08 -16.06
CA ILE A 139 4.04 0.46 -16.02
C ILE A 139 3.73 -0.07 -17.42
N PHE A 140 3.62 -1.39 -17.56
CA PHE A 140 3.25 -2.02 -18.83
C PHE A 140 1.74 -2.05 -18.98
N PHE A 141 1.25 -1.48 -20.07
CA PHE A 141 -0.15 -1.49 -20.44
C PHE A 141 -0.40 -2.53 -21.55
N TYR A 142 -1.26 -3.50 -21.24
CA TYR A 142 -1.72 -4.53 -22.16
C TYR A 142 -3.24 -4.58 -22.20
N THR A 143 -3.77 -5.16 -23.28
CA THR A 143 -5.19 -5.47 -23.45
C THR A 143 -5.37 -6.96 -23.68
N LYS A 144 -6.57 -7.52 -23.42
CA LYS A 144 -6.83 -8.93 -23.72
C LYS A 144 -7.22 -9.13 -25.17
N GLY A 145 -7.97 -8.22 -25.76
CA GLY A 145 -8.42 -8.29 -27.14
C GLY A 145 -8.13 -7.02 -27.92
N ASN A 146 -8.60 -6.98 -29.16
CA ASN A 146 -8.36 -5.88 -30.09
C ASN A 146 -9.37 -4.73 -29.97
N ASP A 147 -10.45 -4.92 -29.21
CA ASP A 147 -11.49 -3.90 -28.99
C ASP A 147 -11.58 -3.62 -27.48
N TRP A 148 -10.77 -2.67 -27.02
CA TRP A 148 -10.68 -2.31 -25.60
C TRP A 148 -11.20 -0.89 -25.35
N TYR A 149 -11.64 -0.66 -24.11
CA TYR A 149 -12.06 0.68 -23.70
C TYR A 149 -10.84 1.55 -23.33
N PHE A 150 -10.73 2.71 -24.01
CA PHE A 150 -9.76 3.74 -23.67
C PHE A 150 -10.35 5.13 -23.91
N ASN A 151 -10.41 5.97 -22.87
CA ASN A 151 -10.94 7.32 -22.93
C ASN A 151 -9.84 8.37 -22.67
N PRO A 152 -9.15 8.87 -23.70
CA PRO A 152 -8.12 9.88 -23.54
C PRO A 152 -8.66 11.21 -23.04
N ASP A 153 -9.95 11.52 -23.24
CA ASP A 153 -10.52 12.80 -22.89
C ASP A 153 -10.62 13.07 -21.39
N GLU A 154 -10.71 12.00 -20.58
CA GLU A 154 -10.73 12.09 -19.12
C GLU A 154 -9.33 12.30 -18.49
N VAL A 155 -8.26 12.15 -19.29
CA VAL A 155 -6.87 12.16 -18.82
C VAL A 155 -5.96 13.05 -19.66
N ARG A 156 -6.54 14.01 -20.39
CA ARG A 156 -5.77 14.97 -21.19
C ARG A 156 -4.88 15.82 -20.34
N ASP A 157 -3.70 16.13 -20.88
CA ASP A 157 -2.76 17.03 -20.27
C ASP A 157 -3.01 18.49 -20.69
N GLU A 158 -2.50 19.43 -19.90
CA GLU A 158 -2.51 20.83 -20.32
C GLU A 158 -1.51 21.07 -21.46
N TYR A 159 -1.84 22.00 -22.34
CA TYR A 159 -0.89 22.42 -23.37
C TYR A 159 0.21 23.27 -22.75
N ALA A 160 1.43 23.03 -23.18
CA ALA A 160 2.54 23.93 -22.83
C ALA A 160 2.24 25.36 -23.35
N PRO A 161 2.58 26.43 -22.57
CA PRO A 161 2.32 27.81 -22.99
C PRO A 161 2.88 28.15 -24.37
N ALA A 162 4.06 27.63 -24.71
CA ALA A 162 4.65 27.80 -26.03
C ALA A 162 3.82 27.17 -27.16
N THR A 163 3.12 26.07 -26.88
CA THR A 163 2.21 25.44 -27.84
C THR A 163 0.99 26.32 -28.05
N VAL A 164 0.38 26.81 -26.98
CA VAL A 164 -0.77 27.71 -27.04
C VAL A 164 -0.42 28.98 -27.83
N GLU A 165 0.73 29.57 -27.56
CA GLU A 165 1.19 30.77 -28.26
C GLU A 165 1.43 30.51 -29.76
N ARG A 166 2.07 29.39 -30.11
CA ARG A 166 2.29 29.01 -31.52
C ARG A 166 0.98 28.85 -32.28
N PHE A 167 -0.07 28.34 -31.66
CA PHE A 167 -1.38 28.13 -32.33
C PHE A 167 -2.23 29.40 -32.43
N LYS A 168 -1.84 30.52 -31.83
CA LYS A 168 -2.42 31.84 -32.09
C LYS A 168 -2.03 32.36 -33.49
N HIS A 169 -0.95 31.86 -34.05
CA HIS A 169 -0.48 32.18 -35.37
C HIS A 169 -0.82 31.04 -36.32
N HIS A 170 -1.14 31.34 -37.60
CA HIS A 170 -1.49 30.33 -38.59
C HIS A 170 -0.35 29.30 -38.78
N VAL A 171 -0.60 28.04 -38.41
CA VAL A 171 0.35 26.95 -38.60
C VAL A 171 -0.01 26.19 -39.87
N GLY A 172 0.47 26.70 -41.03
CA GLY A 172 0.43 25.97 -42.28
C GLY A 172 1.45 24.86 -42.34
N ASN A 173 1.07 23.67 -42.77
CA ASN A 173 2.03 22.57 -42.94
C ASN A 173 2.76 22.74 -44.30
N VAL A 174 4.00 23.25 -44.28
CA VAL A 174 4.83 23.60 -45.45
C VAL A 174 5.23 22.37 -46.30
N ARG A 175 4.92 21.12 -45.91
CA ARG A 175 5.49 19.92 -46.53
C ARG A 175 4.71 19.22 -47.62
N LYS A 176 3.44 19.56 -47.89
CA LYS A 176 2.71 19.05 -49.05
C LYS A 176 1.67 20.07 -49.50
N ALA A 177 1.56 20.22 -50.84
CA ALA A 177 0.55 21.05 -51.51
C ALA A 177 -0.88 20.60 -51.15
N GLY A 178 -1.43 21.20 -50.12
CA GLY A 178 -2.80 21.04 -49.62
C GLY A 178 -2.94 21.93 -48.41
N ASP A 179 -3.80 22.91 -48.49
CA ASP A 179 -4.16 23.77 -47.37
C ASP A 179 -5.03 22.94 -46.41
N PHE A 180 -4.41 22.45 -45.32
CA PHE A 180 -5.10 21.69 -44.28
C PHE A 180 -5.90 22.58 -43.31
N GLY A 181 -6.08 23.86 -43.63
CA GLY A 181 -6.81 24.80 -42.77
C GLY A 181 -6.12 25.11 -41.45
N ALA A 182 -6.64 26.05 -40.69
CA ALA A 182 -6.19 26.35 -39.36
C ALA A 182 -6.48 25.17 -38.39
N GLN A 183 -5.48 24.48 -37.92
CA GLN A 183 -5.65 23.44 -36.90
C GLN A 183 -5.91 24.10 -35.55
N ALA A 184 -7.09 23.90 -35.00
CA ALA A 184 -7.41 24.34 -33.65
C ALA A 184 -6.89 23.32 -32.59
N LEU A 185 -6.43 23.83 -31.49
CA LEU A 185 -6.12 22.99 -30.32
C LEU A 185 -7.42 22.34 -29.82
N ASN A 186 -7.32 21.09 -29.38
CA ASN A 186 -8.47 20.43 -28.73
C ASN A 186 -8.82 21.19 -27.44
N PRO A 187 -10.06 21.66 -27.26
CA PRO A 187 -10.47 22.46 -26.09
C PRO A 187 -10.35 21.67 -24.76
N LYS A 188 -10.34 20.34 -24.83
CA LYS A 188 -10.16 19.47 -23.65
C LYS A 188 -8.71 19.28 -23.23
N GLY A 189 -7.75 19.77 -24.00
CA GLY A 189 -6.32 19.65 -23.72
C GLY A 189 -5.56 18.73 -24.71
N LYS A 190 -4.27 18.60 -24.47
CA LYS A 190 -3.34 17.77 -25.22
C LYS A 190 -3.67 16.28 -25.00
N HIS A 191 -3.52 15.45 -26.04
CA HIS A 191 -3.56 13.99 -25.90
C HIS A 191 -2.50 13.55 -24.87
N PRO A 192 -2.85 12.66 -23.92
CA PRO A 192 -1.92 12.21 -22.88
C PRO A 192 -0.72 11.47 -23.48
N ASP A 193 0.46 11.75 -22.94
CA ASP A 193 1.69 11.02 -23.26
C ASP A 193 1.85 9.79 -22.35
N ASP A 194 2.80 8.92 -22.67
CA ASP A 194 3.20 7.76 -21.86
C ASP A 194 4.35 8.05 -20.88
N VAL A 195 4.76 9.30 -20.73
CA VAL A 195 5.70 9.76 -19.71
C VAL A 195 4.95 10.64 -18.70
N TRP A 196 4.75 10.10 -17.50
CA TRP A 196 3.95 10.74 -16.45
C TRP A 196 4.83 11.36 -15.37
N ALA A 197 4.80 12.67 -15.24
CA ALA A 197 5.53 13.41 -14.20
C ALA A 197 4.65 13.60 -12.97
N ILE A 198 4.41 12.52 -12.21
CA ILE A 198 3.58 12.50 -11.01
C ILE A 198 4.46 12.35 -9.78
N SER A 199 4.32 13.24 -8.79
CA SER A 199 5.11 13.20 -7.57
C SER A 199 4.76 12.00 -6.70
N ILE A 200 5.77 11.37 -6.07
CA ILE A 200 5.55 10.38 -5.02
C ILE A 200 4.89 11.03 -3.81
N VAL A 201 4.19 10.22 -2.99
CA VAL A 201 3.64 10.71 -1.71
C VAL A 201 4.77 11.07 -0.77
N ALA A 202 4.94 12.38 -0.50
CA ALA A 202 6.03 12.86 0.33
C ALA A 202 5.93 12.31 1.77
N PRO A 203 7.08 12.05 2.46
CA PRO A 203 7.09 11.58 3.84
C PRO A 203 6.30 12.45 4.82
N SER A 204 6.21 13.74 4.54
CA SER A 204 5.49 14.75 5.36
C SER A 204 4.06 15.03 4.91
N ALA A 205 3.58 14.36 3.84
CA ALA A 205 2.23 14.62 3.34
C ALA A 205 1.15 14.07 4.29
N LYS A 206 0.07 14.84 4.52
CA LYS A 206 -1.10 14.40 5.30
C LYS A 206 -1.75 13.13 4.73
N ALA A 207 -1.58 12.89 3.43
CA ALA A 207 -2.06 11.70 2.73
C ALA A 207 -1.23 10.45 3.00
N ARG A 208 -0.05 10.56 3.65
CA ARG A 208 0.82 9.42 3.94
C ARG A 208 0.31 8.66 5.16
N LEU A 209 -0.03 7.40 4.94
CA LEU A 209 -0.56 6.50 5.97
C LEU A 209 0.54 5.77 6.77
N GLY A 210 1.82 6.09 6.51
CA GLY A 210 2.94 5.30 7.05
C GLY A 210 3.22 4.01 6.26
N TYR A 211 2.44 3.68 5.24
CA TYR A 211 2.68 2.53 4.39
C TYR A 211 3.78 2.85 3.36
N PRO A 212 4.90 2.10 3.33
CA PRO A 212 6.12 2.52 2.60
C PRO A 212 5.96 2.63 1.09
N THR A 213 5.11 1.78 0.51
CA THR A 213 4.92 1.64 -0.95
C THR A 213 3.63 2.29 -1.44
N GLN A 214 3.02 3.19 -0.64
CA GLN A 214 1.78 3.87 -1.03
C GLN A 214 1.98 4.64 -2.34
N LYS A 215 1.23 4.23 -3.38
CA LYS A 215 1.20 4.93 -4.66
C LYS A 215 0.36 6.22 -4.57
N PRO A 216 0.68 7.25 -5.37
CA PRO A 216 -0.15 8.46 -5.45
C PRO A 216 -1.54 8.14 -6.02
N GLU A 217 -2.58 8.72 -5.45
CA GLU A 217 -3.95 8.57 -5.99
C GLU A 217 -4.08 9.12 -7.42
N GLU A 218 -3.32 10.15 -7.76
CA GLU A 218 -3.27 10.75 -9.10
C GLU A 218 -2.86 9.73 -10.18
N LEU A 219 -1.87 8.86 -9.88
CA LEU A 219 -1.43 7.79 -10.77
C LEU A 219 -2.58 6.83 -11.08
N LEU A 220 -3.25 6.34 -10.04
CA LEU A 220 -4.35 5.38 -10.16
C LEU A 220 -5.58 6.01 -10.80
N ARG A 221 -5.85 7.29 -10.50
CA ARG A 221 -6.94 8.05 -11.12
C ARG A 221 -6.76 8.12 -12.63
N ARG A 222 -5.54 8.37 -13.10
CA ARG A 222 -5.21 8.42 -14.53
C ARG A 222 -5.47 7.06 -15.20
N VAL A 223 -5.02 5.97 -14.60
CA VAL A 223 -5.28 4.60 -15.11
C VAL A 223 -6.77 4.29 -15.14
N ILE A 224 -7.48 4.50 -14.03
CA ILE A 224 -8.89 4.11 -13.89
C ILE A 224 -9.80 4.93 -14.82
N LEU A 225 -9.57 6.24 -14.94
CA LEU A 225 -10.33 7.11 -15.84
C LEU A 225 -10.13 6.75 -17.31
N ALA A 226 -8.89 6.45 -17.71
CA ALA A 226 -8.59 6.10 -19.10
C ALA A 226 -9.19 4.75 -19.51
N SER A 227 -9.16 3.74 -18.63
CA SER A 227 -9.40 2.35 -19.01
C SER A 227 -10.59 1.68 -18.33
N SER A 228 -11.51 2.46 -17.75
CA SER A 228 -12.77 1.94 -17.20
C SER A 228 -13.90 2.98 -17.26
N LYS A 229 -15.14 2.51 -17.16
CA LYS A 229 -16.36 3.31 -17.04
C LYS A 229 -16.92 3.20 -15.61
N PRO A 230 -17.81 4.11 -15.19
CA PRO A 230 -18.59 3.90 -13.97
C PRO A 230 -19.28 2.53 -13.96
N ASN A 231 -19.26 1.85 -12.82
CA ASN A 231 -19.74 0.49 -12.58
C ASN A 231 -18.90 -0.66 -13.20
N ASP A 232 -17.82 -0.38 -13.92
CA ASP A 232 -16.86 -1.41 -14.32
C ASP A 232 -16.13 -1.97 -13.10
N VAL A 233 -15.68 -3.22 -13.18
CA VAL A 233 -14.97 -3.92 -12.12
C VAL A 233 -13.47 -3.68 -12.24
N VAL A 234 -12.88 -3.07 -11.21
CA VAL A 234 -11.45 -2.83 -11.05
C VAL A 234 -10.88 -3.82 -10.05
N LEU A 235 -9.86 -4.57 -10.44
CA LEU A 235 -9.17 -5.54 -9.58
C LEU A 235 -7.74 -5.06 -9.28
N ASP A 236 -7.37 -5.13 -8.00
CA ASP A 236 -5.98 -5.01 -7.55
C ASP A 236 -5.60 -6.30 -6.77
N PRO A 237 -4.84 -7.22 -7.38
CA PRO A 237 -4.45 -8.49 -6.75
C PRO A 237 -3.26 -8.37 -5.80
N PHE A 238 -2.68 -7.17 -5.64
CA PHE A 238 -1.61 -6.82 -4.71
C PHE A 238 -1.94 -5.50 -4.01
N ALA A 239 -3.13 -5.44 -3.41
CA ALA A 239 -3.79 -4.20 -3.05
C ALA A 239 -3.04 -3.36 -1.99
N GLY A 240 -2.17 -3.96 -1.17
CA GLY A 240 -1.38 -3.27 -0.16
C GLY A 240 -2.22 -2.37 0.74
N CYS A 241 -1.99 -1.06 0.70
CA CYS A 241 -2.82 -0.12 1.44
C CYS A 241 -4.12 0.30 0.72
N GLY A 242 -4.46 -0.29 -0.43
CA GLY A 242 -5.74 -0.11 -1.14
C GLY A 242 -5.90 1.21 -1.89
N THR A 243 -4.83 1.81 -2.39
CA THR A 243 -4.96 3.09 -3.13
C THR A 243 -5.80 2.96 -4.38
N THR A 244 -5.64 1.86 -5.13
CA THR A 244 -6.45 1.54 -6.32
C THR A 244 -7.93 1.48 -5.98
N LEU A 245 -8.28 0.81 -4.87
CA LEU A 245 -9.67 0.61 -4.45
C LEU A 245 -10.32 1.92 -4.01
N VAL A 246 -9.59 2.74 -3.25
CA VAL A 246 -10.04 4.08 -2.83
C VAL A 246 -10.39 4.95 -4.04
N VAL A 247 -9.52 4.96 -5.05
CA VAL A 247 -9.76 5.74 -6.27
C VAL A 247 -10.90 5.14 -7.09
N ALA A 248 -11.03 3.81 -7.17
CA ALA A 248 -12.13 3.15 -7.84
C ALA A 248 -13.48 3.51 -7.22
N GLU A 249 -13.59 3.48 -5.88
CA GLU A 249 -14.79 3.91 -5.14
C GLU A 249 -15.13 5.37 -5.41
N GLN A 250 -14.17 6.29 -5.28
CA GLN A 250 -14.36 7.72 -5.56
C GLN A 250 -14.88 7.98 -6.98
N LEU A 251 -14.46 7.15 -7.95
CA LEU A 251 -14.84 7.23 -9.35
C LEU A 251 -16.08 6.39 -9.70
N LYS A 252 -16.76 5.81 -8.70
CA LYS A 252 -17.96 4.97 -8.87
C LYS A 252 -17.72 3.70 -9.71
N ARG A 253 -16.55 3.08 -9.57
CA ARG A 253 -16.27 1.74 -10.08
C ARG A 253 -16.55 0.72 -8.99
N GLN A 254 -16.92 -0.49 -9.38
CA GLN A 254 -16.89 -1.65 -8.51
C GLN A 254 -15.44 -2.09 -8.36
N TRP A 255 -15.08 -2.67 -7.22
CA TRP A 255 -13.69 -3.00 -6.97
C TRP A 255 -13.53 -4.33 -6.24
N ILE A 256 -12.36 -4.94 -6.41
CA ILE A 256 -11.93 -6.13 -5.68
C ILE A 256 -10.46 -5.91 -5.30
N GLY A 257 -10.15 -6.11 -4.01
CA GLY A 257 -8.77 -6.06 -3.51
C GLY A 257 -8.36 -7.39 -2.90
N ILE A 258 -7.16 -7.86 -3.22
CA ILE A 258 -6.59 -9.07 -2.63
C ILE A 258 -5.24 -8.70 -2.03
N ASP A 259 -5.01 -9.10 -0.79
CA ASP A 259 -3.71 -9.02 -0.13
C ASP A 259 -3.55 -10.17 0.85
N ILE A 260 -2.32 -10.69 0.97
CA ILE A 260 -2.03 -11.78 1.90
C ILE A 260 -1.93 -11.32 3.35
N SER A 261 -1.69 -10.02 3.56
CA SER A 261 -1.48 -9.43 4.88
C SER A 261 -2.81 -9.03 5.55
N PRO A 262 -3.18 -9.63 6.71
CA PRO A 262 -4.33 -9.18 7.48
C PRO A 262 -4.26 -7.71 7.88
N THR A 263 -3.05 -7.20 8.12
CA THR A 263 -2.80 -5.78 8.46
C THR A 263 -3.14 -4.86 7.30
N ALA A 264 -2.71 -5.22 6.07
CA ALA A 264 -3.04 -4.47 4.86
C ALA A 264 -4.56 -4.45 4.63
N VAL A 265 -5.24 -5.61 4.77
CA VAL A 265 -6.69 -5.72 4.61
C VAL A 265 -7.46 -4.91 5.66
N ALA A 266 -7.02 -4.91 6.92
CA ALA A 266 -7.61 -4.06 7.96
C ALA A 266 -7.45 -2.56 7.64
N LEU A 267 -6.28 -2.14 7.16
CA LEU A 267 -6.02 -0.77 6.72
C LEU A 267 -6.90 -0.39 5.52
N MET A 268 -7.01 -1.28 4.52
CA MET A 268 -7.91 -1.06 3.38
C MET A 268 -9.34 -0.81 3.83
N LYS A 269 -9.87 -1.65 4.74
CA LYS A 269 -11.23 -1.47 5.29
C LYS A 269 -11.43 -0.08 5.90
N GLN A 270 -10.47 0.38 6.72
CA GLN A 270 -10.54 1.70 7.33
C GLN A 270 -10.53 2.82 6.26
N ARG A 271 -9.69 2.69 5.23
CA ARG A 271 -9.64 3.65 4.13
C ARG A 271 -10.94 3.70 3.33
N MET A 272 -11.49 2.53 3.01
CA MET A 272 -12.77 2.44 2.30
C MET A 272 -13.90 3.09 3.08
N ALA A 273 -13.97 2.90 4.40
CA ALA A 273 -14.93 3.58 5.24
C ALA A 273 -14.77 5.11 5.21
N ARG A 274 -13.52 5.63 5.18
CA ARG A 274 -13.26 7.09 5.10
C ARG A 274 -13.72 7.72 3.79
N VAL A 275 -13.75 6.99 2.69
CA VAL A 275 -14.27 7.48 1.40
C VAL A 275 -15.75 7.19 1.21
N GLY A 276 -16.43 6.68 2.24
CA GLY A 276 -17.87 6.49 2.25
C GLY A 276 -18.35 5.16 1.66
N ALA A 277 -17.47 4.19 1.45
CA ALA A 277 -17.87 2.86 1.02
C ALA A 277 -18.70 2.17 2.13
N THR A 278 -19.96 1.84 1.82
CA THR A 278 -20.91 1.30 2.81
C THR A 278 -21.00 -0.22 2.80
N ASN A 279 -20.71 -0.86 1.67
CA ASN A 279 -20.89 -2.30 1.46
C ASN A 279 -19.54 -2.97 1.20
N VAL A 280 -18.68 -3.05 2.23
CA VAL A 280 -17.37 -3.67 2.14
C VAL A 280 -17.44 -5.08 2.75
N THR A 281 -17.35 -6.09 1.91
CA THR A 281 -17.25 -7.49 2.35
C THR A 281 -15.78 -7.84 2.65
N LEU A 282 -15.53 -8.52 3.77
CA LEU A 282 -14.22 -9.05 4.13
C LEU A 282 -14.25 -10.58 4.08
N VAL A 283 -13.29 -11.17 3.38
CA VAL A 283 -13.15 -12.62 3.24
C VAL A 283 -11.73 -13.05 3.61
N GLY A 284 -11.59 -14.15 4.36
CA GLY A 284 -10.29 -14.75 4.66
C GLY A 284 -9.53 -14.13 5.84
N MET A 285 -10.08 -13.14 6.53
CA MET A 285 -9.47 -12.63 7.76
C MET A 285 -9.36 -13.75 8.81
N PRO A 286 -8.22 -13.84 9.54
CA PRO A 286 -8.07 -14.88 10.55
C PRO A 286 -9.06 -14.67 11.70
N VAL A 287 -9.88 -15.71 11.96
CA VAL A 287 -10.93 -15.72 12.97
C VAL A 287 -10.81 -16.91 13.93
N THR A 288 -9.79 -17.76 13.76
CA THR A 288 -9.52 -18.90 14.64
C THR A 288 -8.08 -18.89 15.13
N GLU A 289 -7.82 -19.54 16.28
CA GLU A 289 -6.45 -19.68 16.78
C GLU A 289 -5.54 -20.41 15.80
N ASP A 290 -6.04 -21.45 15.11
CA ASP A 290 -5.23 -22.21 14.15
C ASP A 290 -4.78 -21.34 12.98
N GLN A 291 -5.65 -20.46 12.47
CA GLN A 291 -5.31 -19.49 11.45
C GLN A 291 -4.24 -18.50 11.94
N LEU A 292 -4.37 -18.02 13.19
CA LEU A 292 -3.40 -17.12 13.80
C LEU A 292 -2.05 -17.80 14.08
N ARG A 293 -2.05 -19.10 14.41
CA ARG A 293 -0.84 -19.91 14.57
C ARG A 293 -0.09 -20.10 13.24
N ALA A 294 -0.84 -20.14 12.13
CA ALA A 294 -0.29 -20.29 10.79
C ALA A 294 0.28 -18.98 10.21
N LEU A 295 -0.04 -17.83 10.81
CA LEU A 295 0.54 -16.55 10.40
C LEU A 295 2.04 -16.55 10.64
N LYS A 296 2.76 -15.74 9.85
CA LYS A 296 4.14 -15.42 10.15
C LYS A 296 4.22 -14.64 11.48
N PRO A 297 5.33 -14.73 12.22
CA PRO A 297 5.46 -14.10 13.52
C PRO A 297 5.11 -12.61 13.51
N PHE A 298 5.53 -11.89 12.48
CA PHE A 298 5.26 -10.47 12.33
C PHE A 298 3.78 -10.16 12.06
N GLU A 299 3.12 -10.92 11.18
CA GLU A 299 1.69 -10.75 10.91
C GLU A 299 0.84 -11.09 12.15
N PHE A 300 1.26 -12.09 12.91
CA PHE A 300 0.65 -12.37 14.20
C PHE A 300 0.80 -11.21 15.18
N GLN A 301 2.01 -10.63 15.28
CA GLN A 301 2.29 -9.46 16.10
C GLN A 301 1.43 -8.28 15.68
N ASN A 302 1.35 -7.96 14.38
CA ASN A 302 0.52 -6.90 13.85
C ASN A 302 -0.96 -7.12 14.15
N TRP A 303 -1.45 -8.36 14.00
CA TRP A 303 -2.81 -8.70 14.34
C TRP A 303 -3.11 -8.43 15.82
N VAL A 304 -2.23 -8.85 16.73
CA VAL A 304 -2.37 -8.63 18.17
C VAL A 304 -2.36 -7.14 18.51
N ILE A 305 -1.35 -6.39 18.03
CA ILE A 305 -1.23 -4.95 18.29
C ILE A 305 -2.46 -4.20 17.76
N GLY A 306 -2.94 -4.54 16.56
CA GLY A 306 -4.16 -3.96 16.01
C GLY A 306 -5.42 -4.30 16.84
N ARG A 307 -5.54 -5.53 17.35
CA ARG A 307 -6.65 -5.93 18.24
C ARG A 307 -6.63 -5.22 19.58
N MET A 308 -5.45 -4.90 20.07
CA MET A 308 -5.27 -4.14 21.31
C MET A 308 -5.32 -2.62 21.12
N HIS A 309 -5.68 -2.13 19.93
CA HIS A 309 -5.62 -0.69 19.57
C HIS A 309 -4.27 -0.07 19.90
N GLY A 310 -3.20 -0.82 19.70
CA GLY A 310 -1.84 -0.40 19.98
C GLY A 310 -1.15 0.26 18.79
N THR A 311 0.00 0.83 19.07
CA THR A 311 0.98 1.31 18.08
C THR A 311 2.26 0.51 18.19
N HIS A 312 2.90 0.22 17.06
CA HIS A 312 4.16 -0.53 17.06
C HIS A 312 5.29 0.24 17.73
N SER A 313 6.24 -0.50 18.32
CA SER A 313 7.45 0.10 18.88
C SER A 313 8.30 0.71 17.75
N PRO A 314 8.77 1.97 17.89
CA PRO A 314 9.56 2.63 16.83
C PRO A 314 11.02 2.17 16.74
N LYS A 315 11.50 1.33 17.69
CA LYS A 315 12.90 0.89 17.78
C LYS A 315 13.06 -0.60 17.51
N LYS A 316 13.81 -0.94 16.47
CA LYS A 316 14.02 -2.32 15.97
C LYS A 316 14.99 -3.19 16.79
N SER A 317 15.79 -2.68 17.70
CA SER A 317 16.93 -3.47 18.23
C SER A 317 17.30 -3.29 19.70
N TRP A 318 16.62 -2.44 20.49
CA TRP A 318 17.02 -2.16 21.86
C TRP A 318 15.89 -2.13 22.89
N ASP A 319 14.67 -2.46 22.52
CA ASP A 319 13.48 -2.41 23.38
C ASP A 319 13.25 -3.70 24.19
N MET A 320 14.19 -4.66 24.09
CA MET A 320 14.29 -5.87 24.94
C MET A 320 12.96 -6.60 25.13
N GLY A 321 12.12 -6.66 24.08
CA GLY A 321 10.90 -7.42 24.08
C GLY A 321 9.60 -6.60 24.12
N ILE A 322 9.62 -5.29 23.88
CA ILE A 322 8.42 -4.49 23.65
C ILE A 322 8.12 -4.44 22.17
N ASP A 323 7.00 -5.02 21.76
CA ASP A 323 6.54 -5.09 20.38
C ASP A 323 5.65 -3.91 19.99
N GLY A 324 5.02 -3.28 20.98
CA GLY A 324 4.16 -2.11 20.78
C GLY A 324 3.73 -1.45 22.09
N PHE A 325 2.87 -0.44 21.95
CA PHE A 325 2.32 0.30 23.07
C PHE A 325 0.81 0.51 22.89
N SER A 326 0.04 0.46 23.98
CA SER A 326 -1.37 0.81 23.97
C SER A 326 -1.56 2.29 23.59
N PHE A 327 -2.64 2.60 22.83
CA PHE A 327 -2.86 3.96 22.30
C PHE A 327 -3.10 4.99 23.40
N MET A 328 -3.98 4.69 24.36
CA MET A 328 -4.41 5.71 25.36
C MET A 328 -3.36 5.97 26.43
N TYR A 329 -2.74 4.92 26.97
CA TYR A 329 -1.88 5.04 28.15
C TYR A 329 -0.41 4.78 27.87
N HIS A 330 -0.10 4.43 26.60
CA HIS A 330 1.26 4.12 26.16
C HIS A 330 1.91 3.02 27.02
N GLU A 331 1.12 2.00 27.36
CA GLU A 331 1.54 0.83 28.12
C GLU A 331 2.20 -0.18 27.20
N PRO A 332 3.34 -0.77 27.56
CA PRO A 332 4.07 -1.68 26.68
C PRO A 332 3.30 -3.00 26.45
N ILE A 333 3.39 -3.50 25.22
CA ILE A 333 2.81 -4.76 24.78
C ILE A 333 3.93 -5.65 24.26
N GLN A 334 4.02 -6.88 24.78
CA GLN A 334 4.85 -7.94 24.22
C GLN A 334 3.99 -9.02 23.60
N VAL A 335 4.36 -9.50 22.42
CA VAL A 335 3.64 -10.54 21.68
C VAL A 335 4.50 -11.79 21.56
N LYS A 336 3.95 -12.95 21.89
CA LYS A 336 4.64 -14.25 21.75
C LYS A 336 3.74 -15.24 20.99
N GLN A 337 4.14 -15.61 19.78
CA GLN A 337 3.47 -16.66 19.01
C GLN A 337 3.84 -18.03 19.58
N SER A 338 3.42 -18.28 20.83
CA SER A 338 3.76 -19.47 21.59
C SER A 338 2.56 -20.00 22.37
N SER A 339 2.48 -21.32 22.47
CA SER A 339 1.46 -22.02 23.25
C SER A 339 1.86 -22.31 24.69
N SER A 340 3.01 -21.81 25.15
CA SER A 340 3.53 -22.09 26.50
C SER A 340 4.52 -21.02 26.92
N VAL A 341 4.01 -19.82 27.23
CA VAL A 341 4.85 -18.74 27.75
C VAL A 341 5.12 -18.95 29.22
N GLY A 342 6.40 -19.04 29.57
CA GLY A 342 6.87 -19.32 30.93
C GLY A 342 7.37 -18.08 31.66
N ARG A 343 7.83 -18.32 32.88
CA ARG A 343 8.36 -17.32 33.83
C ARG A 343 9.40 -16.37 33.21
N ASN A 344 10.37 -16.90 32.45
CA ASN A 344 11.47 -16.10 31.90
C ASN A 344 11.00 -14.95 30.98
N VAL A 345 9.87 -15.12 30.30
CA VAL A 345 9.31 -14.06 29.43
C VAL A 345 8.77 -12.92 30.31
N VAL A 346 8.13 -13.26 31.42
CA VAL A 346 7.62 -12.27 32.39
C VAL A 346 8.76 -11.50 33.06
N ASP A 347 9.84 -12.19 33.48
CA ASP A 347 11.03 -11.57 34.05
C ASP A 347 11.70 -10.57 33.08
N ASN A 348 11.82 -10.97 31.80
CA ASN A 348 12.39 -10.09 30.77
C ASN A 348 11.51 -8.87 30.51
N PHE A 349 10.20 -9.06 30.48
CA PHE A 349 9.25 -7.97 30.24
C PHE A 349 9.15 -7.01 31.42
N GLU A 350 9.25 -7.50 32.67
CA GLU A 350 9.42 -6.67 33.87
C GLU A 350 10.57 -5.66 33.69
N THR A 351 11.75 -6.16 33.28
CA THR A 351 12.93 -5.32 33.03
C THR A 351 12.67 -4.30 31.91
N ALA A 352 11.95 -4.69 30.85
CA ALA A 352 11.60 -3.80 29.76
C ALA A 352 10.63 -2.69 30.20
N MET A 353 9.65 -3.03 31.04
CA MET A 353 8.70 -2.06 31.62
C MET A 353 9.41 -1.02 32.51
N GLU A 354 10.35 -1.44 33.34
CA GLU A 354 11.15 -0.53 34.21
C GLU A 354 11.93 0.49 33.35
N ARG A 355 12.50 0.06 32.23
CA ARG A 355 13.28 0.95 31.33
C ARG A 355 12.43 2.01 30.65
N VAL A 356 11.16 1.72 30.35
CA VAL A 356 10.24 2.68 29.75
C VAL A 356 9.39 3.41 30.79
N ASP A 357 9.67 3.19 32.08
CA ASP A 357 8.98 3.81 33.22
C ASP A 357 7.45 3.63 33.15
N ARG A 358 7.02 2.37 32.93
CA ARG A 358 5.58 2.02 32.91
C ARG A 358 5.28 1.02 33.99
N LYS A 359 4.17 1.28 34.69
CA LYS A 359 3.70 0.45 35.81
C LYS A 359 2.73 -0.66 35.38
N ARG A 360 2.17 -0.54 34.18
CA ARG A 360 1.30 -1.57 33.59
C ARG A 360 1.77 -1.92 32.19
N GLY A 361 1.62 -3.20 31.83
CA GLY A 361 1.96 -3.71 30.52
C GLY A 361 1.28 -5.06 30.24
N TYR A 362 1.34 -5.50 29.00
CA TYR A 362 0.61 -6.67 28.51
C TYR A 362 1.55 -7.64 27.83
N ILE A 363 1.38 -8.93 28.14
CA ILE A 363 1.99 -10.01 27.37
C ILE A 363 0.86 -10.79 26.72
N VAL A 364 0.89 -10.93 25.39
CA VAL A 364 -0.12 -11.68 24.62
C VAL A 364 0.50 -12.94 24.06
N ALA A 365 -0.17 -14.08 24.28
CA ALA A 365 0.26 -15.38 23.75
C ALA A 365 -0.94 -16.32 23.60
N PHE A 366 -0.75 -17.51 23.00
CA PHE A 366 -1.81 -18.51 22.91
C PHE A 366 -2.13 -19.15 24.27
N SER A 367 -1.12 -19.37 25.13
CA SER A 367 -1.34 -19.78 26.52
C SER A 367 -0.11 -19.50 27.39
N PHE A 368 -0.31 -19.52 28.71
CA PHE A 368 0.68 -19.25 29.73
C PHE A 368 0.85 -20.42 30.68
N THR A 369 2.07 -20.66 31.14
CA THR A 369 2.32 -21.65 32.18
C THR A 369 1.92 -21.10 33.55
N ARG A 370 1.72 -21.99 34.53
CA ARG A 370 1.49 -21.62 35.93
C ARG A 370 2.63 -20.70 36.46
N GLY A 371 3.88 -20.99 36.09
CA GLY A 371 5.03 -20.18 36.51
C GLY A 371 5.01 -18.75 35.97
N ALA A 372 4.40 -18.49 34.78
CA ALA A 372 4.19 -17.14 34.27
C ALA A 372 3.21 -16.35 35.15
N HIS A 373 2.08 -16.97 35.54
CA HIS A 373 1.09 -16.32 36.43
C HIS A 373 1.67 -16.08 37.84
N GLU A 374 2.41 -17.02 38.39
CA GLU A 374 3.09 -16.87 39.69
C GLU A 374 4.09 -15.70 39.63
N GLU A 375 4.84 -15.58 38.55
CA GLU A 375 5.82 -14.50 38.38
C GLU A 375 5.17 -13.14 38.20
N ALA A 376 4.11 -13.02 37.41
CA ALA A 376 3.37 -11.77 37.27
C ALA A 376 2.78 -11.31 38.61
N ALA A 377 2.27 -12.25 39.42
CA ALA A 377 1.79 -11.96 40.76
C ALA A 377 2.93 -11.52 41.72
N ARG A 378 4.11 -12.18 41.65
CA ARG A 378 5.28 -11.80 42.41
C ARG A 378 5.74 -10.36 42.09
N VAL A 379 5.85 -10.05 40.83
CA VAL A 379 6.26 -8.73 40.32
C VAL A 379 5.30 -7.65 40.82
N LYS A 380 4.01 -7.90 40.75
CA LYS A 380 2.98 -6.98 41.26
C LYS A 380 3.13 -6.73 42.75
N ALA A 381 3.34 -7.80 43.55
CA ALA A 381 3.50 -7.70 45.00
C ALA A 381 4.80 -7.00 45.39
N ALA A 382 5.92 -7.32 44.73
CA ALA A 382 7.25 -6.84 45.11
C ALA A 382 7.53 -5.41 44.58
N LYS A 383 7.06 -5.05 43.38
CA LYS A 383 7.43 -3.81 42.69
C LYS A 383 6.25 -2.92 42.33
N GLY A 384 5.03 -3.38 42.52
CA GLY A 384 3.81 -2.66 42.08
C GLY A 384 3.67 -2.53 40.56
N LEU A 385 4.39 -3.37 39.80
CA LEU A 385 4.27 -3.44 38.36
C LEU A 385 3.17 -4.44 37.97
N GLU A 386 2.20 -4.04 37.20
CA GLU A 386 1.07 -4.86 36.77
C GLU A 386 1.32 -5.42 35.36
N ILE A 387 1.53 -6.73 35.27
CA ILE A 387 1.74 -7.44 34.00
C ILE A 387 0.49 -8.30 33.73
N ASP A 388 -0.32 -7.86 32.77
CA ASP A 388 -1.51 -8.59 32.37
C ASP A 388 -1.15 -9.65 31.31
N LEU A 389 -1.46 -10.92 31.61
CA LEU A 389 -1.27 -12.03 30.68
C LEU A 389 -2.58 -12.25 29.91
N ILE A 390 -2.56 -11.99 28.60
CA ILE A 390 -3.75 -12.05 27.75
C ILE A 390 -3.62 -13.21 26.77
N GLU A 391 -4.56 -14.14 26.85
CA GLU A 391 -4.64 -15.21 25.84
C GLU A 391 -5.29 -14.71 24.54
N VAL A 392 -4.80 -15.22 23.41
CA VAL A 392 -5.32 -14.91 22.06
C VAL A 392 -6.81 -15.25 21.92
N SER A 393 -7.28 -16.31 22.57
CA SER A 393 -8.68 -16.68 22.68
C SER A 393 -9.57 -15.52 23.16
N ARG A 394 -9.10 -14.75 24.13
CA ARG A 394 -9.79 -13.56 24.64
C ARG A 394 -9.90 -12.47 23.60
N LEU A 395 -8.82 -12.21 22.83
CA LEU A 395 -8.84 -11.22 21.75
C LEU A 395 -9.73 -11.65 20.58
N LEU A 396 -9.84 -12.95 20.31
CA LEU A 396 -10.77 -13.49 19.30
C LEU A 396 -12.23 -13.36 19.73
N ALA A 397 -12.53 -13.60 21.01
CA ALA A 397 -13.88 -13.51 21.57
C ALA A 397 -14.41 -12.08 21.66
N ASP A 398 -13.53 -11.09 21.69
CA ASP A 398 -13.90 -9.68 21.74
C ASP A 398 -14.38 -9.21 20.36
N THR A 399 -15.69 -9.36 20.11
CA THR A 399 -16.37 -8.91 18.88
C THR A 399 -16.71 -7.43 18.86
N SER A 400 -16.41 -6.68 19.91
CA SER A 400 -16.75 -5.25 20.03
C SER A 400 -16.16 -4.40 18.89
N HIS A 401 -15.13 -4.89 18.20
CA HIS A 401 -14.47 -4.25 17.06
C HIS A 401 -15.08 -4.58 15.69
N LEU A 402 -16.03 -5.52 15.62
CA LEU A 402 -16.75 -5.85 14.40
C LEU A 402 -18.01 -5.02 14.19
N VAL A 403 -18.44 -4.33 15.22
CA VAL A 403 -19.65 -3.49 15.22
C VAL A 403 -19.21 -2.03 15.22
N THR A 404 -19.32 -1.41 14.07
CA THR A 404 -19.23 0.03 13.73
C THR A 404 -17.89 0.73 13.97
N PRO A 405 -17.36 1.40 12.95
CA PRO A 405 -16.43 2.47 13.13
C PRO A 405 -17.25 3.71 13.51
N ASP A 406 -17.87 3.71 14.68
CA ASP A 406 -18.50 4.92 15.17
C ASP A 406 -17.52 5.64 16.11
N GLN A 407 -17.04 6.76 15.59
CA GLN A 407 -16.75 8.00 16.26
C GLN A 407 -15.60 8.14 17.25
N THR A 408 -14.80 7.16 17.66
CA THR A 408 -13.89 7.45 18.78
C THR A 408 -12.40 7.12 18.62
N LEU A 409 -11.91 6.71 17.47
CA LEU A 409 -10.46 6.60 17.27
C LEU A 409 -9.77 7.95 16.96
N PHE A 410 -10.59 8.93 16.57
CA PHE A 410 -10.25 10.37 16.53
C PHE A 410 -11.50 11.14 16.93
N GLY A 411 -11.92 10.99 18.18
CA GLY A 411 -12.88 11.92 18.78
C GLY A 411 -12.42 13.33 18.47
N ASP A 412 -13.37 14.25 18.29
CA ASP A 412 -13.16 15.67 18.11
C ASP A 412 -12.16 16.22 19.15
N ALA A 413 -10.88 15.91 18.94
CA ALA A 413 -9.82 16.70 19.52
C ALA A 413 -9.99 18.07 18.86
N PRO A 414 -10.28 19.14 19.62
CA PRO A 414 -10.39 20.47 19.05
C PRO A 414 -9.15 20.66 18.21
N LEU A 415 -9.34 21.08 16.95
CA LEU A 415 -8.26 21.47 16.07
C LEU A 415 -7.40 22.43 16.86
N VAL A 416 -6.28 21.94 17.38
CA VAL A 416 -5.26 22.81 17.97
C VAL A 416 -4.84 23.66 16.77
N GLU A 417 -5.26 24.91 16.80
CA GLU A 417 -4.81 25.89 15.81
C GLU A 417 -3.29 25.77 15.73
N PRO A 418 -2.71 25.57 14.55
CA PRO A 418 -1.27 25.53 14.42
C PRO A 418 -0.74 26.82 15.02
N ARG A 419 0.10 26.72 16.05
CA ARG A 419 0.85 27.87 16.53
C ARG A 419 1.43 28.57 15.31
N PRO A 420 1.34 29.90 15.17
CA PRO A 420 2.00 30.60 14.09
C PRO A 420 3.45 30.11 14.05
N ARG A 421 3.86 29.51 12.95
CA ARG A 421 5.28 29.23 12.74
C ARG A 421 5.95 30.58 12.78
N ASP A 422 6.88 30.78 13.71
CA ASP A 422 7.80 31.91 13.66
C ASP A 422 8.28 32.01 12.23
N ALA A 423 8.00 33.14 11.62
CA ALA A 423 8.34 33.40 10.23
C ALA A 423 9.85 33.11 10.07
N ARG A 424 10.18 32.13 9.26
CA ARG A 424 11.58 31.96 8.87
C ARG A 424 11.98 33.27 8.21
N PRO A 425 13.13 33.86 8.58
CA PRO A 425 13.57 35.07 7.95
C PRO A 425 13.61 34.88 6.42
N SER A 426 13.16 35.87 5.69
CA SER A 426 13.19 35.84 4.23
C SER A 426 14.63 35.73 3.74
N VAL A 427 14.84 35.30 2.50
CA VAL A 427 16.17 35.27 1.90
C VAL A 427 16.82 36.66 1.91
N GLU A 428 15.98 37.70 1.85
CA GLU A 428 16.44 39.12 1.93
C GLU A 428 16.90 39.50 3.35
N ASP A 429 16.27 38.99 4.40
CA ASP A 429 16.68 39.18 5.79
C ASP A 429 18.02 38.48 6.09
N LEU A 430 18.26 37.32 5.47
CA LEU A 430 19.53 36.59 5.59
C LEU A 430 20.69 37.32 4.86
N ILE A 431 20.42 37.90 3.68
CA ILE A 431 21.42 38.66 2.93
C ILE A 431 21.80 39.95 3.65
N GLN A 432 20.85 40.65 4.31
CA GLN A 432 21.16 41.85 5.10
C GLN A 432 21.93 41.54 6.38
N SER A 433 21.80 40.36 6.96
CA SER A 433 22.56 39.96 8.16
C SER A 433 24.02 39.60 7.87
N GLU A 434 24.36 39.20 6.62
CA GLU A 434 25.75 38.90 6.21
C GLU A 434 26.53 40.13 5.72
N THR A 435 25.83 41.16 5.25
CA THR A 435 26.48 42.39 4.78
C THR A 435 26.80 43.43 5.85
N GLY A 436 26.36 43.18 7.12
CA GLY A 436 26.54 44.10 8.24
C GLY A 436 27.79 43.89 9.11
N ARG A 437 28.76 43.09 8.70
CA ARG A 437 30.06 43.02 9.38
C ARG A 437 31.06 43.90 8.67
N GLU A 438 31.05 45.20 9.02
CA GLU A 438 32.15 46.07 8.76
C GLU A 438 33.38 45.69 9.57
N VAL A 439 34.48 45.70 8.88
CA VAL A 439 35.87 45.57 9.35
C VAL A 439 36.20 46.76 10.27
N SER A 440 36.59 46.47 11.49
CA SER A 440 37.45 47.35 12.30
C SER A 440 38.45 46.53 13.09
#